data_781af0952984025904c128ad6d195d4e
#
_entry.id   781af0952984025904c128ad6d195d4e
#
_cell.length_a   1.000
_cell.length_b   1.000
_cell.length_c   1.000
_cell.angle_alpha   90.00
_cell.angle_beta   90.00
_cell.angle_gamma   90.00
#
_symmetry.space_group_name_H-M   'P 1'
#
loop_
_entity.id
_entity.type
_entity.pdbx_description
1 polymer ?
#
loop_
_entity_poly.entity_id
_entity_poly.type
_entity_poly.pdbx_seq_one_letter_code
_entity_poly.pdbx_strand_id
1 'polypeptide(L)'
;EMETAGFTAKLPPESLIQVNAGEVTVGYHRYDGLHFHSVVNQLLLVATAKLAPTLRFEVPSIPREVIESGKDSKALTVACMIEELNDLLTNKDDYSVVTDTGDCMYAGMSLKTDIFLSPGYYVSMGFGVPAAIGAQLAMPERRPIVLVGDGAFQMTGMEISTAVKHGLNPIIIVFNNASYAMLRFIDQKRDYFNLPRWDYVALAASVGARGAKADTPESFREALKTASASDKLFLIDAVIDSEDISPTLRRLTDHFSKKVKAAIS
;
A
#
# COMPACT_ATOMS: atom_id res chain seq x y z
N GLU A 1 -6.82 -11.29 -11.73
CA GLU A 1 -5.90 -10.47 -12.55
C GLU A 1 -4.77 -9.88 -11.70
N MET A 2 -5.07 -9.37 -10.53
CA MET A 2 -4.04 -8.92 -9.57
C MET A 2 -3.25 -10.12 -9.02
N GLU A 3 -3.91 -11.23 -8.74
CA GLU A 3 -3.28 -12.48 -8.28
C GLU A 3 -2.26 -13.06 -9.28
N THR A 4 -2.44 -12.75 -10.56
CA THR A 4 -1.53 -13.17 -11.63
C THR A 4 -0.57 -12.07 -12.06
N ALA A 5 -0.40 -11.02 -11.24
CA ALA A 5 0.43 -9.86 -11.55
C ALA A 5 0.11 -9.27 -12.94
N GLY A 6 -1.18 -9.04 -13.23
CA GLY A 6 -1.64 -8.52 -14.52
C GLY A 6 -1.40 -9.50 -15.67
N PHE A 7 -1.60 -10.80 -15.45
CA PHE A 7 -1.34 -11.88 -16.42
C PHE A 7 0.14 -12.01 -16.84
N THR A 8 1.05 -11.52 -16.02
CA THR A 8 2.50 -11.66 -16.30
C THR A 8 3.06 -12.96 -15.77
N ALA A 9 2.40 -13.56 -14.76
CA ALA A 9 2.80 -14.87 -14.23
C ALA A 9 2.52 -15.96 -15.27
N LYS A 10 3.53 -16.79 -15.54
CA LYS A 10 3.37 -17.98 -16.36
C LYS A 10 2.95 -19.12 -15.43
N LEU A 11 1.66 -19.42 -15.42
CA LEU A 11 1.07 -20.50 -14.62
C LEU A 11 0.65 -21.63 -15.58
N PRO A 12 1.52 -22.62 -15.85
CA PRO A 12 1.15 -23.72 -16.72
C PRO A 12 0.05 -24.54 -16.05
N PRO A 13 -1.09 -24.79 -16.74
CA PRO A 13 -2.25 -25.45 -16.14
C PRO A 13 -1.91 -26.78 -15.48
N GLU A 14 -1.01 -27.57 -16.08
CA GLU A 14 -0.58 -28.88 -15.58
C GLU A 14 0.08 -28.84 -14.19
N SER A 15 0.61 -27.67 -13.78
CA SER A 15 1.26 -27.44 -12.49
C SER A 15 0.40 -26.66 -11.50
N LEU A 16 -0.84 -26.37 -11.87
CA LEU A 16 -1.71 -25.49 -11.10
C LEU A 16 -2.76 -26.26 -10.33
N ILE A 17 -2.92 -25.93 -9.05
CA ILE A 17 -4.10 -26.26 -8.25
C ILE A 17 -4.83 -24.97 -7.97
N GLN A 18 -6.00 -24.80 -8.56
CA GLN A 18 -6.83 -23.61 -8.36
C GLN A 18 -8.03 -23.98 -7.50
N VAL A 19 -8.27 -23.24 -6.44
CA VAL A 19 -9.39 -23.45 -5.53
C VAL A 19 -10.23 -22.19 -5.48
N ASN A 20 -11.48 -22.34 -5.92
CA ASN A 20 -12.49 -21.28 -5.86
C ASN A 20 -13.62 -21.70 -4.90
N ALA A 21 -14.64 -20.87 -4.75
CA ALA A 21 -15.78 -21.17 -3.90
C ALA A 21 -16.53 -22.43 -4.38
N GLY A 22 -16.28 -23.57 -3.75
CA GLY A 22 -16.94 -24.84 -4.05
C GLY A 22 -16.40 -25.60 -5.27
N GLU A 23 -15.32 -25.13 -5.87
CA GLU A 23 -14.70 -25.74 -7.06
C GLU A 23 -13.18 -25.86 -6.90
N VAL A 24 -12.62 -26.97 -7.32
CA VAL A 24 -11.18 -27.19 -7.37
C VAL A 24 -10.79 -27.67 -8.75
N THR A 25 -9.80 -27.05 -9.35
CA THR A 25 -9.19 -27.49 -10.60
C THR A 25 -7.75 -27.93 -10.33
N VAL A 26 -7.40 -29.14 -10.71
CA VAL A 26 -6.05 -29.70 -10.62
C VAL A 26 -5.58 -30.01 -12.04
N GLY A 27 -4.66 -29.23 -12.54
CA GLY A 27 -4.29 -29.30 -13.96
C GLY A 27 -5.50 -29.01 -14.85
N TYR A 28 -5.93 -30.01 -15.59
CA TYR A 28 -7.11 -29.92 -16.49
C TYR A 28 -8.38 -30.56 -15.89
N HIS A 29 -8.32 -31.10 -14.67
CA HIS A 29 -9.43 -31.80 -14.04
C HIS A 29 -10.15 -30.89 -13.06
N ARG A 30 -11.48 -30.82 -13.18
CA ARG A 30 -12.36 -30.05 -12.33
C ARG A 30 -13.13 -30.97 -11.37
N TYR A 31 -13.23 -30.51 -10.10
CA TYR A 31 -13.93 -31.17 -9.02
C TYR A 31 -14.86 -30.17 -8.35
N ASP A 32 -16.16 -30.47 -8.36
CA ASP A 32 -17.18 -29.62 -7.72
C ASP A 32 -17.47 -30.07 -6.28
N GLY A 33 -17.99 -29.18 -5.47
CA GLY A 33 -18.40 -29.47 -4.08
C GLY A 33 -17.27 -29.58 -3.06
N LEU A 34 -16.04 -29.20 -3.43
CA LEU A 34 -14.90 -29.19 -2.53
C LEU A 34 -14.68 -27.81 -1.91
N HIS A 35 -14.59 -27.78 -0.59
CA HIS A 35 -14.32 -26.54 0.14
C HIS A 35 -12.82 -26.29 0.29
N PHE A 36 -12.42 -25.02 0.20
CA PHE A 36 -11.02 -24.58 0.34
C PHE A 36 -10.31 -25.19 1.55
N HIS A 37 -10.96 -25.13 2.71
CA HIS A 37 -10.40 -25.67 3.95
C HIS A 37 -10.10 -27.19 3.87
N SER A 38 -10.98 -27.97 3.25
CA SER A 38 -10.78 -29.42 3.07
C SER A 38 -9.60 -29.72 2.16
N VAL A 39 -9.44 -28.93 1.08
CA VAL A 39 -8.32 -29.09 0.14
C VAL A 39 -6.99 -28.75 0.81
N VAL A 40 -6.94 -27.63 1.54
CA VAL A 40 -5.72 -27.22 2.26
C VAL A 40 -5.32 -28.28 3.31
N ASN A 41 -6.28 -28.81 4.07
CA ASN A 41 -5.99 -29.85 5.05
C ASN A 41 -5.44 -31.12 4.41
N GLN A 42 -5.99 -31.55 3.28
CA GLN A 42 -5.48 -32.73 2.56
C GLN A 42 -4.08 -32.46 1.98
N LEU A 43 -3.84 -31.27 1.42
CA LEU A 43 -2.51 -30.90 0.92
C LEU A 43 -1.48 -30.86 2.07
N LEU A 44 -1.84 -30.37 3.24
CA LEU A 44 -0.97 -30.37 4.41
C LEU A 44 -0.62 -31.80 4.86
N LEU A 45 -1.60 -32.72 4.89
CA LEU A 45 -1.36 -34.12 5.24
C LEU A 45 -0.40 -34.79 4.25
N VAL A 46 -0.59 -34.57 2.96
CA VAL A 46 0.29 -35.11 1.91
C VAL A 46 1.68 -34.47 1.97
N ALA A 47 1.75 -33.16 2.20
CA ALA A 47 3.01 -32.44 2.30
C ALA A 47 3.83 -32.89 3.51
N THR A 48 3.21 -33.02 4.68
CA THR A 48 3.90 -33.50 5.89
C THR A 48 4.40 -34.95 5.76
N ALA A 49 3.72 -35.78 4.96
CA ALA A 49 4.14 -37.16 4.72
C ALA A 49 5.29 -37.29 3.69
N LYS A 50 5.45 -36.32 2.80
CA LYS A 50 6.42 -36.38 1.68
C LYS A 50 7.55 -35.36 1.76
N LEU A 51 7.41 -34.31 2.54
CA LEU A 51 8.47 -33.32 2.70
C LEU A 51 9.54 -33.85 3.61
N ALA A 52 10.64 -34.29 3.02
CA ALA A 52 11.88 -34.43 3.75
C ALA A 52 12.26 -33.06 4.35
N PRO A 53 12.88 -33.00 5.54
CA PRO A 53 13.18 -31.75 6.27
C PRO A 53 14.15 -30.80 5.57
N THR A 54 14.43 -30.99 4.30
CA THR A 54 15.46 -30.30 3.51
C THR A 54 14.94 -29.28 2.49
N LEU A 55 13.63 -29.09 2.35
CA LEU A 55 13.13 -27.95 1.57
C LEU A 55 13.27 -26.66 2.40
N ARG A 56 14.50 -26.15 2.51
CA ARG A 56 14.71 -24.74 2.78
C ARG A 56 14.24 -23.99 1.53
N PHE A 57 13.06 -23.40 1.59
CA PHE A 57 12.72 -22.34 0.63
C PHE A 57 13.70 -21.21 0.93
N GLU A 58 14.77 -21.15 0.14
CA GLU A 58 15.46 -19.88 -0.02
C GLU A 58 14.42 -18.96 -0.66
N VAL A 59 13.81 -18.09 0.14
CA VAL A 59 13.08 -16.97 -0.38
C VAL A 59 14.08 -16.25 -1.29
N PRO A 60 13.88 -16.24 -2.62
CA PRO A 60 14.81 -15.52 -3.48
C PRO A 60 14.94 -14.14 -2.88
N SER A 61 16.14 -13.73 -2.52
CA SER A 61 16.39 -12.35 -2.21
C SER A 61 16.06 -11.61 -3.51
N ILE A 62 14.82 -11.11 -3.60
CA ILE A 62 14.50 -10.14 -4.64
C ILE A 62 15.57 -9.07 -4.44
N PRO A 63 16.45 -8.84 -5.44
CA PRO A 63 17.42 -7.78 -5.30
C PRO A 63 16.61 -6.54 -4.93
N ARG A 64 16.78 -6.06 -3.69
CA ARG A 64 16.25 -4.76 -3.35
C ARG A 64 17.02 -3.82 -4.25
N GLU A 65 16.41 -3.45 -5.37
CA GLU A 65 16.93 -2.33 -6.13
C GLU A 65 17.16 -1.24 -5.12
N VAL A 66 18.38 -0.79 -5.05
CA VAL A 66 18.74 0.42 -4.32
C VAL A 66 17.85 1.50 -4.95
N ILE A 67 16.79 1.88 -4.23
CA ILE A 67 16.01 3.05 -4.59
C ILE A 67 17.04 4.15 -4.61
N GLU A 68 17.32 4.70 -5.79
CA GLU A 68 18.26 5.82 -5.89
C GLU A 68 17.80 6.85 -4.87
N SER A 69 18.68 7.14 -3.94
CA SER A 69 18.41 7.96 -2.78
C SER A 69 17.78 9.29 -3.21
N GLY A 70 16.51 9.50 -2.91
CA GLY A 70 15.84 10.78 -3.12
C GLY A 70 16.32 11.87 -2.16
N LYS A 71 17.31 11.56 -1.31
CA LYS A 71 17.82 12.45 -0.25
C LYS A 71 18.51 13.71 -0.77
N ASP A 72 19.01 13.69 -2.00
CA ASP A 72 19.64 14.87 -2.63
C ASP A 72 18.65 15.75 -3.41
N SER A 73 17.38 15.37 -3.45
CA SER A 73 16.32 16.17 -4.07
C SER A 73 15.97 17.37 -3.20
N LYS A 74 15.83 18.56 -3.83
CA LYS A 74 15.31 19.74 -3.14
C LYS A 74 13.81 19.63 -2.82
N ALA A 75 13.06 18.86 -3.61
CA ALA A 75 11.63 18.62 -3.43
C ALA A 75 11.39 17.23 -2.82
N LEU A 76 10.33 17.08 -2.06
CA LEU A 76 9.91 15.80 -1.51
C LEU A 76 9.50 14.84 -2.64
N THR A 77 9.94 13.58 -2.55
CA THR A 77 9.59 12.51 -3.48
C THR A 77 9.05 11.30 -2.73
N VAL A 78 8.26 10.45 -3.43
CA VAL A 78 7.75 9.19 -2.87
C VAL A 78 8.90 8.28 -2.45
N ALA A 79 9.99 8.25 -3.23
CA ALA A 79 11.18 7.47 -2.87
C ALA A 79 11.79 7.92 -1.54
N CYS A 80 11.95 9.24 -1.35
CA CYS A 80 12.43 9.79 -0.08
C CYS A 80 11.50 9.47 1.09
N MET A 81 10.18 9.57 0.90
CA MET A 81 9.21 9.22 1.94
C MET A 81 9.33 7.75 2.37
N ILE A 82 9.54 6.82 1.40
CA ILE A 82 9.75 5.40 1.69
C ILE A 82 11.02 5.18 2.54
N GLU A 83 12.11 5.88 2.23
CA GLU A 83 13.36 5.78 3.00
C GLU A 83 13.16 6.26 4.44
N GLU A 84 12.61 7.45 4.65
CA GLU A 84 12.38 8.02 5.98
C GLU A 84 11.39 7.18 6.81
N LEU A 85 10.36 6.61 6.17
CA LEU A 85 9.43 5.69 6.82
C LEU A 85 10.09 4.37 7.21
N ASN A 86 10.99 3.84 6.39
CA ASN A 86 11.74 2.63 6.73
C ASN A 86 12.70 2.84 7.90
N ASP A 87 13.24 4.05 8.05
CA ASP A 87 14.06 4.42 9.21
C ASP A 87 13.19 4.46 10.49
N LEU A 88 11.97 5.03 10.41
CA LEU A 88 11.01 5.02 11.52
C LEU A 88 10.56 3.58 11.88
N LEU A 89 10.31 2.73 10.87
CA LEU A 89 9.86 1.35 11.03
C LEU A 89 10.96 0.37 11.48
N THR A 90 12.12 0.86 11.90
CA THR A 90 13.18 -0.01 12.48
C THR A 90 12.65 -0.76 13.70
N ASN A 91 11.78 -0.14 14.51
CA ASN A 91 11.01 -0.77 15.59
C ASN A 91 9.63 -1.19 15.07
N LYS A 92 9.57 -2.27 14.28
CA LYS A 92 8.32 -2.72 13.62
C LYS A 92 7.19 -3.07 14.60
N ASP A 93 7.52 -3.40 15.86
CA ASP A 93 6.52 -3.78 16.86
C ASP A 93 5.69 -2.60 17.36
N ASP A 94 6.11 -1.37 17.10
CA ASP A 94 5.41 -0.16 17.53
C ASP A 94 4.34 0.30 16.51
N TYR A 95 4.43 -0.18 15.28
CA TYR A 95 3.62 0.34 14.17
C TYR A 95 2.93 -0.77 13.37
N SER A 96 1.79 -0.41 12.76
CA SER A 96 1.19 -1.13 11.64
C SER A 96 1.13 -0.19 10.43
N VAL A 97 1.23 -0.73 9.22
CA VAL A 97 1.11 0.06 7.99
C VAL A 97 -0.24 -0.20 7.35
N VAL A 98 -0.95 0.88 7.05
CA VAL A 98 -2.22 0.84 6.35
C VAL A 98 -2.11 1.71 5.11
N THR A 99 -2.44 1.18 3.94
CA THR A 99 -2.39 1.96 2.71
C THR A 99 -3.76 2.06 2.07
N ASP A 100 -4.02 3.19 1.44
CA ASP A 100 -5.09 3.29 0.47
C ASP A 100 -4.62 2.70 -0.87
N THR A 101 -5.49 2.69 -1.86
CA THR A 101 -5.18 2.26 -3.22
C THR A 101 -4.25 3.23 -3.96
N GLY A 102 -3.95 2.93 -5.20
CA GLY A 102 -3.09 3.74 -6.05
C GLY A 102 -1.62 3.65 -5.66
N ASP A 103 -0.88 4.73 -5.83
CA ASP A 103 0.56 4.72 -5.56
C ASP A 103 0.90 4.46 -4.09
N CYS A 104 0.02 4.82 -3.18
CA CYS A 104 0.18 4.52 -1.75
C CYS A 104 0.34 3.02 -1.45
N MET A 105 -0.43 2.17 -2.15
CA MET A 105 -0.32 0.72 -2.02
C MET A 105 1.03 0.22 -2.55
N TYR A 106 1.46 0.71 -3.70
CA TYR A 106 2.74 0.30 -4.31
C TYR A 106 3.94 0.82 -3.54
N ALA A 107 3.87 2.05 -3.03
CA ALA A 107 4.87 2.61 -2.13
C ALA A 107 4.96 1.80 -0.83
N GLY A 108 3.82 1.45 -0.25
CA GLY A 108 3.72 0.65 0.96
C GLY A 108 4.37 -0.73 0.86
N MET A 109 4.35 -1.36 -0.32
CA MET A 109 5.02 -2.64 -0.56
C MET A 109 6.55 -2.58 -0.36
N SER A 110 7.13 -1.39 -0.36
CA SER A 110 8.56 -1.17 -0.13
C SER A 110 8.89 -0.90 1.34
N LEU A 111 7.89 -0.85 2.22
CA LEU A 111 8.07 -0.62 3.65
C LEU A 111 8.41 -1.91 4.40
N LYS A 112 9.28 -1.77 5.41
CA LYS A 112 9.75 -2.88 6.26
C LYS A 112 8.79 -3.04 7.44
N THR A 113 7.66 -3.68 7.23
CA THR A 113 6.65 -3.94 8.26
C THR A 113 6.27 -5.41 8.29
N ASP A 114 5.80 -5.89 9.43
CA ASP A 114 5.21 -7.22 9.63
C ASP A 114 3.67 -7.17 9.59
N ILE A 115 3.07 -5.98 9.72
CA ILE A 115 1.63 -5.78 9.61
C ILE A 115 1.34 -4.76 8.51
N PHE A 116 0.74 -5.25 7.43
CA PHE A 116 0.40 -4.46 6.26
C PHE A 116 -1.05 -4.69 5.85
N LEU A 117 -1.85 -3.63 5.85
CA LEU A 117 -3.25 -3.65 5.42
C LEU A 117 -3.41 -2.78 4.18
N SER A 118 -4.09 -3.31 3.18
CA SER A 118 -4.41 -2.57 1.95
C SER A 118 -5.69 -3.10 1.30
N PRO A 119 -6.38 -2.32 0.44
CA PRO A 119 -7.56 -2.77 -0.29
C PRO A 119 -7.19 -3.66 -1.49
N GLY A 120 -6.25 -4.58 -1.32
CA GLY A 120 -5.54 -5.30 -2.37
C GLY A 120 -6.41 -6.07 -3.36
N TYR A 121 -7.60 -6.54 -2.96
CA TYR A 121 -8.47 -7.30 -3.84
C TYR A 121 -9.34 -6.43 -4.75
N TYR A 122 -10.08 -5.49 -4.18
CA TYR A 122 -11.03 -4.66 -4.93
C TYR A 122 -10.45 -3.28 -5.30
N VAL A 123 -9.39 -2.87 -4.63
CA VAL A 123 -8.67 -1.61 -4.88
C VAL A 123 -9.56 -0.38 -4.67
N SER A 124 -10.46 -0.44 -3.67
CA SER A 124 -11.39 0.65 -3.36
C SER A 124 -10.64 1.85 -2.79
N MET A 125 -10.90 3.03 -3.36
CA MET A 125 -10.44 4.31 -2.82
C MET A 125 -11.18 4.64 -1.52
N GLY A 126 -10.49 5.29 -0.58
CA GLY A 126 -11.06 5.67 0.71
C GLY A 126 -11.00 4.57 1.77
N PHE A 127 -10.21 3.53 1.54
CA PHE A 127 -10.01 2.45 2.52
C PHE A 127 -9.10 2.86 3.67
N GLY A 128 -8.04 3.64 3.42
CA GLY A 128 -6.90 3.81 4.31
C GLY A 128 -7.27 4.36 5.69
N VAL A 129 -7.99 5.47 5.76
CA VAL A 129 -8.32 6.12 7.04
C VAL A 129 -9.29 5.29 7.87
N PRO A 130 -10.43 4.78 7.35
CA PRO A 130 -11.32 3.90 8.10
C PRO A 130 -10.64 2.59 8.54
N ALA A 131 -9.81 2.01 7.70
CA ALA A 131 -9.10 0.77 8.04
C ALA A 131 -8.09 0.98 9.18
N ALA A 132 -7.44 2.13 9.24
CA ALA A 132 -6.53 2.46 10.34
C ALA A 132 -7.25 2.56 11.69
N ILE A 133 -8.48 3.09 11.70
CA ILE A 133 -9.32 3.10 12.90
C ILE A 133 -9.58 1.66 13.36
N GLY A 134 -10.01 0.79 12.44
CA GLY A 134 -10.24 -0.62 12.75
C GLY A 134 -8.97 -1.35 13.20
N ALA A 135 -7.85 -1.09 12.55
CA ALA A 135 -6.56 -1.69 12.90
C ALA A 135 -6.12 -1.32 14.32
N GLN A 136 -6.22 -0.04 14.68
CA GLN A 136 -5.81 0.41 16.01
C GLN A 136 -6.77 -0.05 17.11
N LEU A 137 -8.05 -0.17 16.82
CA LEU A 137 -9.01 -0.75 17.77
C LEU A 137 -8.75 -2.24 18.00
N ALA A 138 -8.32 -2.97 16.97
CA ALA A 138 -7.99 -4.40 17.07
C ALA A 138 -6.63 -4.65 17.72
N MET A 139 -5.67 -3.73 17.55
CA MET A 139 -4.31 -3.79 18.09
C MET A 139 -3.92 -2.43 18.68
N PRO A 140 -4.41 -2.11 19.89
CA PRO A 140 -4.19 -0.78 20.50
C PRO A 140 -2.71 -0.47 20.78
N GLU A 141 -1.87 -1.49 20.91
CA GLU A 141 -0.44 -1.38 21.15
C GLU A 141 0.34 -0.97 19.88
N ARG A 142 -0.26 -1.10 18.69
CA ARG A 142 0.37 -0.73 17.43
C ARG A 142 -0.24 0.51 16.85
N ARG A 143 0.58 1.51 16.64
CA ARG A 143 0.16 2.78 16.05
C ARG A 143 0.10 2.69 14.53
N PRO A 144 -1.04 2.95 13.86
CA PRO A 144 -1.12 2.91 12.41
C PRO A 144 -0.35 4.06 11.75
N ILE A 145 0.47 3.73 10.75
CA ILE A 145 0.97 4.67 9.74
C ILE A 145 0.13 4.48 8.49
N VAL A 146 -0.55 5.53 8.07
CA VAL A 146 -1.49 5.51 6.95
C VAL A 146 -0.90 6.23 5.76
N LEU A 147 -0.79 5.54 4.61
CA LEU A 147 -0.49 6.17 3.33
C LEU A 147 -1.78 6.31 2.54
N VAL A 148 -2.17 7.52 2.21
CA VAL A 148 -3.42 7.81 1.51
C VAL A 148 -3.21 8.90 0.46
N GLY A 149 -3.67 8.68 -0.78
CA GLY A 149 -3.66 9.71 -1.80
C GLY A 149 -4.68 10.82 -1.48
N ASP A 150 -4.42 12.02 -1.95
CA ASP A 150 -5.31 13.17 -1.78
C ASP A 150 -6.73 12.89 -2.29
N GLY A 151 -6.87 12.24 -3.45
CA GLY A 151 -8.16 11.86 -3.99
C GLY A 151 -8.90 10.82 -3.16
N ALA A 152 -8.20 9.84 -2.59
CA ALA A 152 -8.79 8.86 -1.70
C ALA A 152 -9.16 9.49 -0.33
N PHE A 153 -8.32 10.38 0.18
CA PHE A 153 -8.61 11.13 1.40
C PHE A 153 -9.87 12.00 1.24
N GLN A 154 -10.07 12.62 0.08
CA GLN A 154 -11.28 13.42 -0.19
C GLN A 154 -12.58 12.59 -0.16
N MET A 155 -12.51 11.26 -0.24
CA MET A 155 -13.69 10.40 -0.13
C MET A 155 -14.10 10.09 1.31
N THR A 156 -13.14 9.72 2.16
CA THR A 156 -13.41 9.21 3.53
C THR A 156 -12.50 9.81 4.61
N GLY A 157 -11.64 10.75 4.24
CA GLY A 157 -10.67 11.35 5.17
C GLY A 157 -11.32 12.04 6.37
N MET A 158 -12.59 12.45 6.26
CA MET A 158 -13.34 13.02 7.39
C MET A 158 -13.50 12.07 8.58
N GLU A 159 -13.28 10.77 8.38
CA GLU A 159 -13.24 9.78 9.47
C GLU A 159 -12.10 10.02 10.48
N ILE A 160 -11.17 10.94 10.17
CA ILE A 160 -10.23 11.44 11.19
C ILE A 160 -10.97 12.00 12.42
N SER A 161 -12.18 12.53 12.24
CA SER A 161 -13.02 12.99 13.35
C SER A 161 -13.46 11.83 14.25
N THR A 162 -13.75 10.67 13.67
CA THR A 162 -14.07 9.44 14.39
C THR A 162 -12.84 8.95 15.17
N ALA A 163 -11.66 8.96 14.55
CA ALA A 163 -10.42 8.59 15.23
C ALA A 163 -10.14 9.50 16.44
N VAL A 164 -10.25 10.81 16.27
CA VAL A 164 -10.08 11.79 17.36
C VAL A 164 -11.09 11.57 18.48
N LYS A 165 -12.38 11.37 18.15
CA LYS A 165 -13.45 11.08 19.11
C LYS A 165 -13.14 9.86 19.98
N HIS A 166 -12.49 8.85 19.42
CA HIS A 166 -12.14 7.62 20.14
C HIS A 166 -10.73 7.63 20.73
N GLY A 167 -10.04 8.77 20.72
CA GLY A 167 -8.69 8.90 21.29
C GLY A 167 -7.62 8.10 20.53
N LEU A 168 -7.89 7.75 19.27
CA LEU A 168 -6.93 7.06 18.42
C LEU A 168 -5.89 8.06 17.87
N ASN A 169 -4.69 7.57 17.63
CA ASN A 169 -3.56 8.43 17.28
C ASN A 169 -2.79 8.00 16.01
N PRO A 170 -3.45 7.58 14.92
CA PRO A 170 -2.73 7.21 13.71
C PRO A 170 -1.88 8.38 13.18
N ILE A 171 -0.79 8.04 12.49
CA ILE A 171 -0.01 8.99 11.67
C ILE A 171 -0.52 8.87 10.24
N ILE A 172 -1.14 9.91 9.72
CA ILE A 172 -1.74 9.91 8.38
C ILE A 172 -0.87 10.75 7.45
N ILE A 173 -0.39 10.14 6.38
CA ILE A 173 0.45 10.79 5.37
C ILE A 173 -0.38 10.89 4.09
N VAL A 174 -0.78 12.12 3.75
CA VAL A 174 -1.51 12.41 2.52
C VAL A 174 -0.52 12.66 1.39
N PHE A 175 -0.52 11.81 0.37
CA PHE A 175 0.24 12.04 -0.86
C PHE A 175 -0.48 13.12 -1.67
N ASN A 176 -0.12 14.38 -1.42
CA ASN A 176 -0.75 15.55 -2.02
C ASN A 176 -0.06 15.92 -3.33
N ASN A 177 -0.38 15.19 -4.38
CA ASN A 177 0.09 15.46 -5.74
C ASN A 177 -0.96 16.18 -6.62
N ALA A 178 -2.11 16.54 -6.06
CA ALA A 178 -3.26 17.15 -6.73
C ALA A 178 -3.74 16.35 -7.94
N SER A 179 -3.69 15.00 -7.86
CA SER A 179 -3.97 14.18 -9.03
C SER A 179 -4.32 12.73 -8.66
N TYR A 180 -5.14 12.11 -9.49
CA TYR A 180 -5.25 10.64 -9.57
C TYR A 180 -4.04 10.07 -10.32
N ALA A 181 -2.86 10.10 -9.69
CA ALA A 181 -1.58 9.80 -10.33
C ALA A 181 -1.57 8.43 -11.03
N MET A 182 -2.06 7.36 -10.37
CA MET A 182 -2.09 6.03 -10.98
C MET A 182 -2.85 6.02 -12.32
N LEU A 183 -3.98 6.72 -12.40
CA LEU A 183 -4.80 6.77 -13.62
C LEU A 183 -4.08 7.55 -14.73
N ARG A 184 -3.37 8.62 -14.39
CA ARG A 184 -2.58 9.41 -15.35
C ARG A 184 -1.47 8.61 -16.03
N PHE A 185 -0.91 7.62 -15.33
CA PHE A 185 0.15 6.75 -15.88
C PHE A 185 -0.41 5.57 -16.69
N ILE A 186 -1.65 5.16 -16.45
CA ILE A 186 -2.30 4.08 -17.19
C ILE A 186 -2.98 4.59 -18.47
N ASP A 187 -3.63 5.74 -18.41
CA ASP A 187 -4.35 6.38 -19.52
C ASP A 187 -3.67 7.71 -19.90
N GLN A 188 -4.12 8.31 -21.00
CA GLN A 188 -3.66 9.62 -21.41
C GLN A 188 -4.06 10.67 -20.37
N LYS A 189 -3.21 11.70 -20.22
CA LYS A 189 -3.48 12.85 -19.34
C LYS A 189 -4.84 13.48 -19.67
N ARG A 190 -5.76 13.41 -18.71
CA ARG A 190 -7.11 13.98 -18.80
C ARG A 190 -7.28 15.03 -17.72
N ASP A 191 -7.98 16.12 -18.02
CA ASP A 191 -8.17 17.21 -17.06
C ASP A 191 -8.90 16.75 -15.78
N TYR A 192 -9.80 15.78 -15.89
CA TYR A 192 -10.53 15.24 -14.74
C TYR A 192 -9.66 14.39 -13.79
N PHE A 193 -8.41 14.12 -14.12
CA PHE A 193 -7.46 13.55 -13.17
C PHE A 193 -6.86 14.59 -12.23
N ASN A 194 -7.00 15.88 -12.52
CA ASN A 194 -6.54 16.94 -11.65
C ASN A 194 -7.51 17.12 -10.47
N LEU A 195 -6.98 17.25 -9.28
CA LEU A 195 -7.77 17.42 -8.06
C LEU A 195 -7.61 18.83 -7.49
N PRO A 196 -8.64 19.36 -6.83
CA PRO A 196 -8.52 20.60 -6.08
C PRO A 196 -7.59 20.35 -4.87
N ARG A 197 -6.70 21.28 -4.61
CA ARG A 197 -5.86 21.25 -3.41
C ARG A 197 -6.67 21.68 -2.20
N TRP A 198 -6.69 20.83 -1.19
CA TRP A 198 -7.27 21.15 0.11
C TRP A 198 -6.15 21.54 1.09
N ASP A 199 -6.50 22.31 2.11
CA ASP A 199 -5.64 22.52 3.28
C ASP A 199 -5.89 21.40 4.29
N TYR A 200 -5.13 20.30 4.13
CA TYR A 200 -5.29 19.12 4.97
C TYR A 200 -4.87 19.38 6.42
N VAL A 201 -3.94 20.30 6.65
CA VAL A 201 -3.50 20.69 8.00
C VAL A 201 -4.60 21.45 8.73
N ALA A 202 -5.23 22.43 8.06
CA ALA A 202 -6.36 23.15 8.63
C ALA A 202 -7.56 22.23 8.88
N LEU A 203 -7.79 21.27 7.97
CA LEU A 203 -8.85 20.26 8.12
C LEU A 203 -8.58 19.36 9.34
N ALA A 204 -7.38 18.87 9.52
CA ALA A 204 -7.01 18.11 10.72
C ALA A 204 -7.21 18.92 11.99
N ALA A 205 -6.78 20.18 12.00
CA ALA A 205 -6.94 21.08 13.15
C ALA A 205 -8.42 21.33 13.49
N SER A 206 -9.31 21.42 12.48
CA SER A 206 -10.74 21.65 12.69
C SER A 206 -11.46 20.55 13.47
N VAL A 207 -10.92 19.32 13.47
CA VAL A 207 -11.45 18.18 14.23
C VAL A 207 -10.65 17.88 15.51
N GLY A 208 -9.65 18.75 15.86
CA GLY A 208 -8.84 18.60 17.07
C GLY A 208 -7.61 17.70 16.91
N ALA A 209 -7.27 17.30 15.68
CA ALA A 209 -6.02 16.62 15.34
C ALA A 209 -4.85 17.60 15.18
N ARG A 210 -3.64 17.08 15.09
CA ARG A 210 -2.43 17.85 14.76
C ARG A 210 -2.03 17.60 13.31
N GLY A 211 -1.28 18.50 12.71
CA GLY A 211 -0.75 18.28 11.36
C GLY A 211 0.41 19.19 11.03
N ALA A 212 1.14 18.81 9.99
CA ALA A 212 2.22 19.58 9.40
C ALA A 212 2.24 19.40 7.88
N LYS A 213 2.65 20.44 7.17
CA LYS A 213 2.93 20.35 5.73
C LYS A 213 4.39 20.02 5.52
N ALA A 214 4.67 19.16 4.54
CA ALA A 214 6.01 18.76 4.14
C ALA A 214 6.13 18.76 2.61
N ASP A 215 7.11 19.48 2.07
CA ASP A 215 7.39 19.62 0.63
C ASP A 215 8.87 19.41 0.29
N THR A 216 9.70 19.16 1.32
CA THR A 216 11.12 18.80 1.20
C THR A 216 11.43 17.57 2.06
N PRO A 217 12.53 16.84 1.79
CA PRO A 217 12.99 15.74 2.64
C PRO A 217 13.15 16.13 4.11
N GLU A 218 13.71 17.32 4.36
CA GLU A 218 13.95 17.82 5.71
C GLU A 218 12.65 18.10 6.45
N SER A 219 11.67 18.77 5.80
CA SER A 219 10.37 19.07 6.40
C SER A 219 9.56 17.80 6.65
N PHE A 220 9.70 16.79 5.80
CA PHE A 220 9.04 15.49 6.01
C PHE A 220 9.64 14.72 7.19
N ARG A 221 10.96 14.69 7.30
CA ARG A 221 11.65 14.08 8.45
C ARG A 221 11.28 14.74 9.77
N GLU A 222 11.22 16.08 9.82
CA GLU A 222 10.82 16.81 11.02
C GLU A 222 9.33 16.59 11.36
N ALA A 223 8.46 16.50 10.34
CA ALA A 223 7.06 16.18 10.53
C ALA A 223 6.88 14.75 11.09
N LEU A 224 7.62 13.75 10.56
CA LEU A 224 7.61 12.38 11.09
C LEU A 224 8.09 12.31 12.53
N LYS A 225 9.16 13.01 12.86
CA LYS A 225 9.70 13.09 14.23
C LYS A 225 8.68 13.70 15.18
N THR A 226 8.01 14.78 14.77
CA THR A 226 6.96 15.43 15.56
C THR A 226 5.75 14.51 15.70
N ALA A 227 5.35 13.84 14.64
CA ALA A 227 4.24 12.90 14.62
C ALA A 227 4.50 11.71 15.56
N SER A 228 5.69 11.10 15.50
CA SER A 228 6.05 9.95 16.35
C SER A 228 6.09 10.30 17.84
N ALA A 229 6.50 11.53 18.18
CA ALA A 229 6.49 12.02 19.55
C ALA A 229 5.10 12.47 20.07
N SER A 230 4.10 12.57 19.19
CA SER A 230 2.74 12.98 19.55
C SER A 230 1.91 11.79 20.01
N ASP A 231 1.14 11.96 21.07
CA ASP A 231 0.11 11.01 21.54
C ASP A 231 -1.24 11.15 20.82
N LYS A 232 -1.36 12.14 19.91
CA LYS A 232 -2.60 12.43 19.17
C LYS A 232 -2.46 12.03 17.71
N LEU A 233 -3.62 11.89 17.04
CA LEU A 233 -3.67 11.79 15.58
C LEU A 233 -2.85 12.94 14.97
N PHE A 234 -1.97 12.56 14.04
CA PHE A 234 -1.12 13.51 13.34
C PHE A 234 -1.22 13.33 11.83
N LEU A 235 -1.57 14.39 11.10
CA LEU A 235 -1.66 14.37 9.66
C LEU A 235 -0.46 15.09 9.05
N ILE A 236 0.22 14.43 8.13
CA ILE A 236 1.30 15.01 7.32
C ILE A 236 0.76 15.24 5.91
N ASP A 237 0.66 16.51 5.51
CA ASP A 237 0.36 16.92 4.14
C ASP A 237 1.66 16.86 3.31
N ALA A 238 1.94 15.72 2.72
CA ALA A 238 3.13 15.47 1.93
C ALA A 238 2.93 15.96 0.49
N VAL A 239 3.40 17.18 0.20
CA VAL A 239 3.26 17.81 -1.12
C VAL A 239 4.35 17.30 -2.04
N ILE A 240 3.94 16.57 -3.06
CA ILE A 240 4.83 15.98 -4.06
C ILE A 240 4.42 16.41 -5.48
N ASP A 241 5.32 16.22 -6.43
CA ASP A 241 5.05 16.49 -7.84
C ASP A 241 4.00 15.50 -8.38
N SER A 242 3.13 15.96 -9.28
CA SER A 242 2.10 15.12 -9.90
C SER A 242 2.65 14.02 -10.82
N GLU A 243 3.90 14.14 -11.25
CA GLU A 243 4.62 13.15 -12.08
C GLU A 243 5.53 12.24 -11.24
N ASP A 244 5.67 12.53 -9.94
CA ASP A 244 6.42 11.67 -9.03
C ASP A 244 5.56 10.51 -8.55
N ILE A 245 6.05 9.29 -8.75
CA ILE A 245 5.41 8.04 -8.34
C ILE A 245 6.45 7.08 -7.76
N SER A 246 5.95 6.13 -6.98
CA SER A 246 6.82 5.11 -6.40
C SER A 246 7.57 4.31 -7.48
N PRO A 247 8.81 3.88 -7.19
CA PRO A 247 9.57 3.02 -8.11
C PRO A 247 8.81 1.74 -8.48
N THR A 248 8.02 1.22 -7.56
CA THR A 248 7.19 0.02 -7.78
C THR A 248 6.08 0.27 -8.79
N LEU A 249 5.33 1.38 -8.66
CA LEU A 249 4.30 1.75 -9.63
C LEU A 249 4.91 2.05 -11.00
N ARG A 250 6.06 2.73 -11.06
CA ARG A 250 6.76 3.03 -12.31
C ARG A 250 7.09 1.75 -13.09
N ARG A 251 7.64 0.73 -12.43
CA ARG A 251 7.91 -0.57 -13.07
C ARG A 251 6.65 -1.23 -13.63
N LEU A 252 5.54 -1.17 -12.88
CA LEU A 252 4.27 -1.73 -13.31
C LEU A 252 3.75 -1.01 -14.57
N THR A 253 3.73 0.32 -14.56
CA THR A 253 3.23 1.12 -15.68
C THR A 253 4.09 1.00 -16.92
N ASP A 254 5.41 0.94 -16.79
CA ASP A 254 6.33 0.69 -17.90
C ASP A 254 6.10 -0.68 -18.55
N HIS A 255 5.79 -1.68 -17.75
CA HIS A 255 5.48 -3.01 -18.25
C HIS A 255 4.16 -3.03 -19.04
N PHE A 256 3.10 -2.39 -18.51
CA PHE A 256 1.81 -2.28 -19.20
C PHE A 256 1.92 -1.50 -20.50
N SER A 257 2.62 -0.38 -20.52
CA SER A 257 2.78 0.44 -21.73
C SER A 257 3.49 -0.30 -22.86
N LYS A 258 4.48 -1.14 -22.54
CA LYS A 258 5.16 -2.01 -23.51
C LYS A 258 4.24 -3.08 -24.09
N LYS A 259 3.38 -3.72 -23.23
CA LYS A 259 2.42 -4.72 -23.69
C LYS A 259 1.33 -4.14 -24.57
N VAL A 260 0.79 -2.97 -24.20
CA VAL A 260 -0.24 -2.30 -25.02
C VAL A 260 0.32 -1.91 -26.38
N LYS A 261 1.54 -1.36 -26.46
CA LYS A 261 2.19 -1.05 -27.72
C LYS A 261 2.43 -2.30 -28.58
N ALA A 262 2.83 -3.42 -27.98
CA ALA A 262 3.05 -4.68 -28.70
C ALA A 262 1.75 -5.38 -29.16
N ALA A 263 0.60 -5.04 -28.55
CA ALA A 263 -0.71 -5.58 -28.96
C ALA A 263 -1.39 -4.75 -30.07
N ILE A 264 -0.93 -3.51 -30.30
CA ILE A 264 -1.45 -2.59 -31.33
C ILE A 264 -0.56 -2.62 -32.60
N SER A 265 0.68 -3.07 -32.47
CA SER A 265 1.60 -3.31 -33.60
C SER A 265 1.41 -4.69 -34.22
#